data_fd4c22df62ec2a312c18965759ba6345
#
_entry.id   fd4c22df62ec2a312c18965759ba6345
#
_cell.length_a   1.000
_cell.length_b   1.000
_cell.length_c   1.000
_cell.angle_alpha   90.00
_cell.angle_beta   90.00
_cell.angle_gamma   90.00
#
_symmetry.space_group_name_H-M   'P 1'
#
loop_
_entity.id
_entity.type
_entity.pdbx_description
1 polymer ?
#
loop_
_entity_poly.entity_id
_entity_poly.type
_entity_poly.pdbx_seq_one_letter_code
_entity_poly.pdbx_strand_id
1 'polypeptide(L)'
;EDFQKEYNCKVVYETFDSNETMYTKLQSGAEYDVIIPSDYMIERLISEDYLQPIDWKLITNKDKIIPKLLKNDFDPDNKYTVPYYWGTVGILYDKTVVDENDLKEGWNILRNKKYSGQIYMYDSERDSFMVALKDLGYSMNTRNKDELKQAYNWLIEQNNTMKPVYVGDDVMDNMISGNKAMAVVYSGDGSYVINEN
;
A
#
# COMPACT_ATOMS: atom_id res chain seq x y z
N GLU A 1 14.14 16.75 -12.57
CA GLU A 1 14.88 17.80 -13.32
C GLU A 1 16.09 17.23 -14.06
N ASP A 2 16.91 16.35 -13.45
CA ASP A 2 18.14 15.85 -14.05
C ASP A 2 17.87 14.97 -15.28
N PHE A 3 16.87 14.07 -15.21
CA PHE A 3 16.44 13.27 -16.33
C PHE A 3 16.06 14.13 -17.55
N GLN A 4 15.32 15.23 -17.36
CA GLN A 4 14.95 16.14 -18.45
C GLN A 4 16.16 16.77 -19.12
N LYS A 5 17.19 17.12 -18.32
CA LYS A 5 18.44 17.70 -18.84
C LYS A 5 19.28 16.66 -19.59
N GLU A 6 19.39 15.46 -19.02
CA GLU A 6 20.21 14.39 -19.58
C GLU A 6 19.63 13.88 -20.92
N TYR A 7 18.30 13.72 -20.99
CA TYR A 7 17.62 13.14 -22.16
C TYR A 7 16.95 14.18 -23.06
N ASN A 8 17.12 15.49 -22.77
CA ASN A 8 16.54 16.61 -23.52
C ASN A 8 15.03 16.40 -23.80
N CYS A 9 14.27 16.02 -22.77
CA CYS A 9 12.84 15.79 -22.84
C CYS A 9 12.11 16.58 -21.76
N LYS A 10 10.79 16.73 -21.91
CA LYS A 10 9.91 17.30 -20.88
C LYS A 10 9.20 16.15 -20.14
N VAL A 11 9.34 16.10 -18.82
CA VAL A 11 8.56 15.19 -17.97
C VAL A 11 7.31 15.92 -17.50
N VAL A 12 6.15 15.34 -17.77
CA VAL A 12 4.86 15.74 -17.17
C VAL A 12 4.58 14.75 -16.05
N TYR A 13 4.65 15.23 -14.83
CA TYR A 13 4.46 14.39 -13.63
C TYR A 13 3.06 14.59 -13.08
N GLU A 14 2.34 13.50 -12.88
CA GLU A 14 1.00 13.46 -12.31
C GLU A 14 0.96 12.47 -11.15
N THR A 15 0.27 12.82 -10.06
CA THR A 15 0.04 11.96 -8.91
C THR A 15 -1.40 11.48 -8.86
N PHE A 16 -1.63 10.36 -8.18
CA PHE A 16 -2.94 9.77 -7.96
C PHE A 16 -3.13 9.52 -6.47
N ASP A 17 -4.33 9.74 -5.98
CA ASP A 17 -4.68 9.46 -4.58
C ASP A 17 -4.83 7.95 -4.32
N SER A 18 -5.16 7.18 -5.37
CA SER A 18 -5.30 5.73 -5.29
C SER A 18 -5.04 5.05 -6.64
N ASN A 19 -4.74 3.73 -6.60
CA ASN A 19 -4.66 2.92 -7.82
C ASN A 19 -5.98 2.91 -8.60
N GLU A 20 -7.11 2.95 -7.93
CA GLU A 20 -8.45 2.96 -8.51
C GLU A 20 -8.71 4.27 -9.27
N THR A 21 -8.27 5.40 -8.73
CA THR A 21 -8.34 6.71 -9.43
C THR A 21 -7.50 6.71 -10.70
N MET A 22 -6.26 6.20 -10.63
CA MET A 22 -5.40 6.04 -11.80
C MET A 22 -6.05 5.14 -12.85
N TYR A 23 -6.57 3.99 -12.44
CA TYR A 23 -7.24 3.04 -13.32
C TYR A 23 -8.47 3.68 -14.02
N THR A 24 -9.28 4.46 -13.29
CA THR A 24 -10.42 5.17 -13.86
C THR A 24 -10.00 6.17 -14.94
N LYS A 25 -8.88 6.85 -14.74
CA LYS A 25 -8.32 7.76 -15.76
C LYS A 25 -7.89 7.00 -17.02
N LEU A 26 -7.22 5.85 -16.88
CA LEU A 26 -6.86 4.98 -18.02
C LEU A 26 -8.11 4.51 -18.78
N GLN A 27 -9.16 4.08 -18.08
CA GLN A 27 -10.44 3.69 -18.69
C GLN A 27 -11.10 4.85 -19.45
N SER A 28 -10.86 6.08 -19.02
CA SER A 28 -11.36 7.30 -19.67
C SER A 28 -10.51 7.74 -20.87
N GLY A 29 -9.48 6.96 -21.23
CA GLY A 29 -8.61 7.23 -22.38
C GLY A 29 -7.40 8.11 -22.08
N ALA A 30 -7.02 8.28 -20.81
CA ALA A 30 -5.74 8.91 -20.47
C ALA A 30 -4.57 8.01 -20.90
N GLU A 31 -3.54 8.61 -21.46
CA GLU A 31 -2.34 7.91 -21.92
C GLU A 31 -1.14 8.34 -21.09
N TYR A 32 -0.32 7.37 -20.69
CA TYR A 32 0.92 7.57 -19.91
C TYR A 32 2.05 6.74 -20.50
N ASP A 33 3.25 7.32 -20.56
CA ASP A 33 4.46 6.59 -20.96
C ASP A 33 4.93 5.64 -19.86
N VAL A 34 4.77 6.04 -18.59
CA VAL A 34 5.14 5.26 -17.39
C VAL A 34 4.12 5.49 -16.30
N ILE A 35 3.70 4.41 -15.64
CA ILE A 35 2.85 4.44 -14.44
C ILE A 35 3.51 3.66 -13.31
N ILE A 36 3.25 4.03 -12.06
CA ILE A 36 3.85 3.40 -10.87
C ILE A 36 2.73 2.98 -9.90
N PRO A 37 1.96 1.93 -10.23
CA PRO A 37 0.93 1.38 -9.38
C PRO A 37 1.45 0.27 -8.48
N SER A 38 0.61 -0.16 -7.55
CA SER A 38 0.84 -1.36 -6.75
C SER A 38 0.67 -2.65 -7.57
N ASP A 39 1.26 -3.73 -7.08
CA ASP A 39 1.31 -5.05 -7.72
C ASP A 39 -0.06 -5.60 -8.14
N TYR A 40 -1.08 -5.50 -7.27
CA TYR A 40 -2.43 -5.97 -7.59
C TYR A 40 -3.08 -5.22 -8.76
N MET A 41 -2.76 -3.93 -8.90
CA MET A 41 -3.25 -3.13 -10.01
C MET A 41 -2.47 -3.47 -11.29
N ILE A 42 -1.18 -3.76 -11.19
CA ILE A 42 -0.37 -4.26 -12.31
C ILE A 42 -0.95 -5.59 -12.84
N GLU A 43 -1.29 -6.55 -11.96
CA GLU A 43 -1.95 -7.81 -12.36
C GLU A 43 -3.21 -7.54 -13.20
N ARG A 44 -4.02 -6.58 -12.76
CA ARG A 44 -5.23 -6.17 -13.48
C ARG A 44 -4.91 -5.55 -14.84
N LEU A 45 -3.99 -4.58 -14.88
CA LEU A 45 -3.61 -3.88 -16.10
C LEU A 45 -3.00 -4.83 -17.16
N ILE A 46 -2.26 -5.84 -16.73
CA ILE A 46 -1.75 -6.90 -17.61
C ILE A 46 -2.92 -7.72 -18.17
N SER A 47 -3.86 -8.14 -17.32
CA SER A 47 -5.01 -8.98 -17.72
C SER A 47 -5.97 -8.28 -18.66
N GLU A 48 -5.98 -6.96 -18.65
CA GLU A 48 -6.85 -6.11 -19.47
C GLU A 48 -6.10 -5.44 -20.64
N ASP A 49 -4.85 -5.87 -20.93
CA ASP A 49 -4.03 -5.40 -22.05
C ASP A 49 -3.71 -3.88 -22.06
N TYR A 50 -3.64 -3.25 -20.88
CA TYR A 50 -3.27 -1.83 -20.77
C TYR A 50 -1.76 -1.59 -20.88
N LEU A 51 -0.91 -2.60 -20.68
CA LEU A 51 0.55 -2.43 -20.58
C LEU A 51 1.25 -2.94 -21.84
N GLN A 52 2.30 -2.20 -22.23
CA GLN A 52 3.19 -2.63 -23.31
C GLN A 52 4.40 -3.40 -22.76
N PRO A 53 4.92 -4.39 -23.50
CA PRO A 53 6.13 -5.12 -23.10
C PRO A 53 7.36 -4.20 -23.03
N ILE A 54 8.19 -4.42 -22.01
CA ILE A 54 9.46 -3.72 -21.84
C ILE A 54 10.52 -4.35 -22.76
N ASP A 55 11.24 -3.53 -23.51
CA ASP A 55 12.48 -3.98 -24.15
C ASP A 55 13.66 -3.94 -23.18
N TRP A 56 13.92 -5.07 -22.56
CA TRP A 56 15.01 -5.24 -21.61
C TRP A 56 16.41 -4.99 -22.17
N LYS A 57 16.57 -4.91 -23.49
CA LYS A 57 17.85 -4.56 -24.11
C LYS A 57 18.18 -3.09 -23.91
N LEU A 58 17.17 -2.25 -23.71
CA LEU A 58 17.31 -0.84 -23.45
C LEU A 58 17.59 -0.52 -21.97
N ILE A 59 17.34 -1.48 -21.05
CA ILE A 59 17.56 -1.32 -19.61
C ILE A 59 19.00 -1.72 -19.28
N THR A 60 19.92 -0.78 -19.39
CA THR A 60 21.37 -1.03 -19.25
C THR A 60 21.82 -1.32 -17.82
N ASN A 61 21.03 -0.94 -16.82
CA ASN A 61 21.32 -1.08 -15.38
C ASN A 61 20.46 -2.15 -14.69
N LYS A 62 19.90 -3.10 -15.45
CA LYS A 62 19.05 -4.18 -14.93
C LYS A 62 19.74 -5.07 -13.87
N ASP A 63 21.04 -5.19 -13.94
CA ASP A 63 21.87 -5.92 -12.98
C ASP A 63 21.91 -5.29 -11.57
N LYS A 64 21.48 -4.03 -11.44
CA LYS A 64 21.32 -3.33 -10.15
C LYS A 64 19.99 -3.63 -9.45
N ILE A 65 19.05 -4.27 -10.13
CA ILE A 65 17.77 -4.64 -9.55
C ILE A 65 17.97 -5.82 -8.59
N ILE A 66 17.38 -5.74 -7.41
CA ILE A 66 17.44 -6.81 -6.41
C ILE A 66 16.74 -8.07 -7.00
N PRO A 67 17.46 -9.20 -7.17
CA PRO A 67 16.88 -10.37 -7.84
C PRO A 67 15.59 -10.92 -7.25
N LYS A 68 15.40 -10.80 -5.92
CA LYS A 68 14.18 -11.23 -5.24
C LYS A 68 12.93 -10.44 -5.62
N LEU A 69 13.07 -9.26 -6.21
CA LEU A 69 11.96 -8.41 -6.63
C LEU A 69 11.54 -8.68 -8.07
N LEU A 70 12.26 -9.57 -8.77
CA LEU A 70 11.93 -10.01 -10.11
C LEU A 70 11.11 -11.30 -10.07
N LYS A 71 10.39 -11.58 -11.16
CA LYS A 71 9.62 -12.81 -11.38
C LYS A 71 8.51 -13.02 -10.33
N ASN A 72 7.84 -11.95 -9.96
CA ASN A 72 6.66 -12.03 -9.10
C ASN A 72 5.49 -12.68 -9.85
N ASP A 73 4.55 -13.26 -9.09
CA ASP A 73 3.41 -14.01 -9.65
C ASP A 73 2.55 -13.17 -10.61
N PHE A 74 2.49 -11.86 -10.43
CA PHE A 74 1.73 -10.96 -11.30
C PHE A 74 2.43 -10.68 -12.65
N ASP A 75 3.75 -10.86 -12.75
CA ASP A 75 4.56 -10.71 -13.98
C ASP A 75 5.77 -11.66 -13.94
N PRO A 76 5.57 -12.99 -14.13
CA PRO A 76 6.60 -14.01 -13.88
C PRO A 76 7.82 -13.89 -14.78
N ASP A 77 7.65 -13.30 -15.95
CA ASP A 77 8.72 -13.11 -16.94
C ASP A 77 9.33 -11.71 -16.91
N ASN A 78 8.85 -10.84 -16.02
CA ASN A 78 9.16 -9.40 -16.00
C ASN A 78 8.97 -8.76 -17.40
N LYS A 79 7.90 -9.12 -18.06
CA LYS A 79 7.61 -8.66 -19.41
C LYS A 79 7.13 -7.21 -19.43
N TYR A 80 6.44 -6.78 -18.36
CA TYR A 80 5.73 -5.51 -18.32
C TYR A 80 6.24 -4.57 -17.23
N THR A 81 7.00 -5.08 -16.25
CA THR A 81 7.33 -4.33 -15.03
C THR A 81 8.81 -4.28 -14.70
N VAL A 82 9.21 -3.15 -14.12
CA VAL A 82 10.48 -2.96 -13.42
C VAL A 82 10.17 -2.61 -11.97
N PRO A 83 10.70 -3.34 -10.97
CA PRO A 83 10.49 -2.99 -9.56
C PRO A 83 11.02 -1.59 -9.24
N TYR A 84 10.22 -0.78 -8.57
CA TYR A 84 10.58 0.58 -8.15
C TYR A 84 10.71 0.68 -6.64
N TYR A 85 9.63 0.40 -5.91
CA TYR A 85 9.63 0.32 -4.45
C TYR A 85 9.07 -1.01 -3.97
N TRP A 86 9.50 -1.43 -2.80
CA TRP A 86 8.90 -2.51 -2.04
C TRP A 86 8.91 -2.16 -0.56
N GLY A 87 7.99 -2.71 0.18
CA GLY A 87 7.87 -2.48 1.60
C GLY A 87 6.94 -3.48 2.26
N THR A 88 6.77 -3.30 3.55
CA THR A 88 5.80 -4.03 4.36
C THR A 88 4.78 -3.05 4.91
N VAL A 89 3.63 -3.56 5.32
CA VAL A 89 2.63 -2.82 6.09
C VAL A 89 2.72 -3.26 7.55
N GLY A 90 2.60 -2.33 8.46
CA GLY A 90 2.66 -2.60 9.89
C GLY A 90 1.83 -1.62 10.70
N ILE A 91 1.88 -1.77 12.02
CA ILE A 91 1.27 -0.83 12.96
C ILE A 91 2.35 0.06 13.52
N LEU A 92 2.28 1.35 13.23
CA LEU A 92 3.02 2.39 13.94
C LEU A 92 2.23 2.76 15.18
N TYR A 93 2.91 2.93 16.32
CA TYR A 93 2.23 3.27 17.56
C TYR A 93 3.05 4.24 18.41
N ASP A 94 2.36 5.04 19.20
CA ASP A 94 2.95 5.89 20.22
C ASP A 94 3.23 5.05 21.48
N LYS A 95 4.51 4.82 21.78
CA LYS A 95 4.96 4.05 22.94
C LYS A 95 4.62 4.68 24.30
N THR A 96 4.22 5.95 24.32
CA THR A 96 3.79 6.63 25.55
C THR A 96 2.31 6.40 25.87
N VAL A 97 1.52 5.93 24.88
CA VAL A 97 0.08 5.72 24.97
C VAL A 97 -0.27 4.23 24.92
N VAL A 98 0.40 3.47 24.04
CA VAL A 98 0.12 2.05 23.81
C VAL A 98 0.90 1.19 24.80
N ASP A 99 0.20 0.31 25.52
CA ASP A 99 0.79 -0.62 26.46
C ASP A 99 1.53 -1.75 25.71
N GLU A 100 2.79 -2.00 26.08
CA GLU A 100 3.61 -3.06 25.45
C GLU A 100 2.98 -4.45 25.56
N ASN A 101 2.19 -4.71 26.60
CA ASN A 101 1.50 -6.00 26.73
C ASN A 101 0.40 -6.18 25.69
N ASP A 102 -0.26 -5.08 25.28
CA ASP A 102 -1.32 -5.12 24.29
C ASP A 102 -0.75 -5.39 22.89
N LEU A 103 0.53 -5.08 22.62
CA LEU A 103 1.20 -5.38 21.35
C LEU A 103 1.24 -6.90 21.03
N LYS A 104 1.12 -7.76 22.03
CA LYS A 104 1.04 -9.22 21.85
C LYS A 104 -0.22 -9.68 21.13
N GLU A 105 -1.24 -8.81 21.07
CA GLU A 105 -2.47 -9.06 20.30
C GLU A 105 -2.22 -9.03 18.77
N GLY A 106 -1.05 -8.54 18.32
CA GLY A 106 -0.76 -8.41 16.89
C GLY A 106 -1.76 -7.50 16.19
N TRP A 107 -2.31 -7.92 15.05
CA TRP A 107 -3.30 -7.12 14.32
C TRP A 107 -4.61 -6.91 15.09
N ASN A 108 -4.96 -7.82 16.02
CA ASN A 108 -6.18 -7.70 16.83
C ASN A 108 -6.17 -6.49 17.78
N ILE A 109 -5.00 -5.88 18.06
CA ILE A 109 -4.90 -4.63 18.84
C ILE A 109 -5.74 -3.51 18.22
N LEU A 110 -5.93 -3.53 16.89
CA LEU A 110 -6.78 -2.57 16.16
C LEU A 110 -8.29 -2.74 16.47
N ARG A 111 -8.65 -3.74 17.29
CA ARG A 111 -10.00 -3.97 17.83
C ARG A 111 -10.05 -3.89 19.36
N ASN A 112 -8.92 -3.60 20.01
CA ASN A 112 -8.88 -3.41 21.45
C ASN A 112 -9.58 -2.11 21.84
N LYS A 113 -10.72 -2.24 22.51
CA LYS A 113 -11.60 -1.11 22.87
C LYS A 113 -10.92 -0.04 23.74
N LYS A 114 -9.82 -0.36 24.40
CA LYS A 114 -8.97 0.59 25.12
C LYS A 114 -8.52 1.76 24.22
N TYR A 115 -8.34 1.49 22.92
CA TYR A 115 -7.86 2.43 21.92
C TYR A 115 -8.96 2.92 20.98
N SER A 116 -10.23 2.85 21.39
CA SER A 116 -11.35 3.33 20.55
C SER A 116 -11.21 4.81 20.23
N GLY A 117 -11.34 5.16 18.95
CA GLY A 117 -11.14 6.53 18.46
C GLY A 117 -9.66 6.93 18.31
N GLN A 118 -8.71 6.03 18.57
CA GLN A 118 -7.27 6.32 18.61
C GLN A 118 -6.48 5.63 17.46
N ILE A 119 -7.15 5.33 16.35
CA ILE A 119 -6.58 4.54 15.26
C ILE A 119 -6.74 5.26 13.93
N TYR A 120 -5.67 5.31 13.14
CA TYR A 120 -5.71 5.59 11.71
C TYR A 120 -5.64 4.27 10.92
N MET A 121 -6.50 4.15 9.92
CA MET A 121 -6.46 3.09 8.90
C MET A 121 -6.19 3.73 7.54
N TYR A 122 -5.57 3.00 6.62
CA TYR A 122 -5.47 3.48 5.25
C TYR A 122 -6.84 3.51 4.56
N ASP A 123 -7.10 4.60 3.84
CA ASP A 123 -8.23 4.74 2.92
C ASP A 123 -7.94 3.96 1.63
N SER A 124 -7.77 2.66 1.80
CA SER A 124 -7.50 1.66 0.78
C SER A 124 -8.27 0.39 1.12
N GLU A 125 -9.14 -0.04 0.21
CA GLU A 125 -9.87 -1.29 0.37
C GLU A 125 -8.91 -2.48 0.50
N ARG A 126 -7.87 -2.50 -0.34
CA ARG A 126 -6.89 -3.59 -0.37
C ARG A 126 -6.15 -3.73 0.95
N ASP A 127 -5.63 -2.63 1.49
CA ASP A 127 -4.87 -2.64 2.73
C ASP A 127 -5.76 -2.93 3.95
N SER A 128 -6.96 -2.37 3.98
CA SER A 128 -7.92 -2.65 5.05
C SER A 128 -8.31 -4.13 5.09
N PHE A 129 -8.61 -4.73 3.93
CA PHE A 129 -8.89 -6.17 3.85
C PHE A 129 -7.67 -7.02 4.23
N MET A 130 -6.46 -6.61 3.82
CA MET A 130 -5.22 -7.28 4.20
C MET A 130 -5.09 -7.37 5.72
N VAL A 131 -5.30 -6.28 6.45
CA VAL A 131 -5.25 -6.24 7.92
C VAL A 131 -6.23 -7.26 8.51
N ALA A 132 -7.49 -7.22 8.09
CA ALA A 132 -8.53 -8.13 8.60
C ALA A 132 -8.22 -9.60 8.28
N LEU A 133 -7.78 -9.90 7.05
CA LEU A 133 -7.40 -11.26 6.64
C LEU A 133 -6.21 -11.78 7.45
N LYS A 134 -5.20 -10.94 7.69
CA LYS A 134 -4.03 -11.34 8.48
C LYS A 134 -4.39 -11.60 9.93
N ASP A 135 -5.26 -10.79 10.55
CA ASP A 135 -5.75 -11.04 11.91
C ASP A 135 -6.54 -12.35 12.01
N LEU A 136 -7.32 -12.67 10.99
CA LEU A 136 -8.07 -13.93 10.89
C LEU A 136 -7.22 -15.15 10.51
N GLY A 137 -5.92 -14.97 10.24
CA GLY A 137 -5.01 -16.05 9.85
C GLY A 137 -5.10 -16.49 8.38
N TYR A 138 -5.76 -15.67 7.53
CA TYR A 138 -5.93 -15.95 6.11
C TYR A 138 -4.82 -15.34 5.24
N SER A 139 -4.72 -15.83 4.01
CA SER A 139 -3.87 -15.19 3.00
C SER A 139 -4.43 -13.82 2.62
N MET A 140 -3.57 -12.79 2.59
CA MET A 140 -3.96 -11.47 2.08
C MET A 140 -4.34 -11.49 0.59
N ASN A 141 -3.98 -12.53 -0.14
CA ASN A 141 -4.29 -12.73 -1.56
C ASN A 141 -5.40 -13.76 -1.77
N THR A 142 -6.16 -14.11 -0.72
CA THR A 142 -7.25 -15.08 -0.87
C THR A 142 -8.30 -14.61 -1.89
N ARG A 143 -8.85 -15.58 -2.64
CA ARG A 143 -10.02 -15.40 -3.51
C ARG A 143 -11.24 -16.17 -2.98
N ASN A 144 -11.11 -16.75 -1.78
CA ASN A 144 -12.21 -17.46 -1.11
C ASN A 144 -13.24 -16.45 -0.60
N LYS A 145 -14.48 -16.57 -1.11
CA LYS A 145 -15.56 -15.65 -0.77
C LYS A 145 -15.97 -15.69 0.70
N ASP A 146 -15.83 -16.82 1.37
CA ASP A 146 -16.19 -16.97 2.78
C ASP A 146 -15.14 -16.27 3.68
N GLU A 147 -13.85 -16.39 3.34
CA GLU A 147 -12.77 -15.67 4.02
C GLU A 147 -12.90 -14.16 3.82
N LEU A 148 -13.19 -13.71 2.59
CA LEU A 148 -13.44 -12.30 2.29
C LEU A 148 -14.67 -11.78 3.05
N LYS A 149 -15.74 -12.59 3.19
CA LYS A 149 -16.91 -12.21 3.96
C LYS A 149 -16.61 -12.10 5.45
N GLN A 150 -15.76 -12.95 6.00
CA GLN A 150 -15.30 -12.85 7.38
C GLN A 150 -14.46 -11.58 7.60
N ALA A 151 -13.54 -11.28 6.69
CA ALA A 151 -12.75 -10.04 6.73
C ALA A 151 -13.63 -8.79 6.65
N TYR A 152 -14.63 -8.79 5.79
CA TYR A 152 -15.62 -7.72 5.71
C TYR A 152 -16.35 -7.52 7.04
N ASN A 153 -16.83 -8.60 7.65
CA ASN A 153 -17.51 -8.52 8.95
C ASN A 153 -16.58 -8.01 10.04
N TRP A 154 -15.30 -8.41 10.02
CA TRP A 154 -14.26 -7.91 10.92
C TRP A 154 -14.11 -6.39 10.80
N LEU A 155 -14.02 -5.87 9.57
CA LEU A 155 -13.90 -4.43 9.30
C LEU A 155 -15.16 -3.64 9.75
N ILE A 156 -16.35 -4.18 9.51
CA ILE A 156 -17.61 -3.56 9.95
C ILE A 156 -17.66 -3.47 11.49
N GLU A 157 -17.28 -4.56 12.18
CA GLU A 157 -17.23 -4.56 13.64
C GLU A 157 -16.18 -3.59 14.17
N GLN A 158 -14.98 -3.56 13.58
CA GLN A 158 -13.94 -2.60 13.91
C GLN A 158 -14.43 -1.16 13.73
N ASN A 159 -15.03 -0.85 12.59
CA ASN A 159 -15.52 0.49 12.30
C ASN A 159 -16.58 0.94 13.33
N ASN A 160 -17.52 0.05 13.69
CA ASN A 160 -18.58 0.35 14.64
C ASN A 160 -18.06 0.54 16.09
N THR A 161 -17.06 -0.25 16.48
CA THR A 161 -16.58 -0.28 17.88
C THR A 161 -15.39 0.63 18.12
N MET A 162 -14.48 0.74 17.14
CA MET A 162 -13.22 1.44 17.26
C MET A 162 -13.24 2.84 16.64
N LYS A 163 -14.16 3.09 15.71
CA LYS A 163 -14.29 4.38 15.01
C LYS A 163 -12.95 4.87 14.44
N PRO A 164 -12.23 4.05 13.65
CA PRO A 164 -10.97 4.47 13.05
C PRO A 164 -11.22 5.66 12.11
N VAL A 165 -10.17 6.46 11.91
CA VAL A 165 -10.17 7.49 10.87
C VAL A 165 -9.39 6.94 9.69
N TYR A 166 -10.01 6.96 8.51
CA TYR A 166 -9.35 6.55 7.27
C TYR A 166 -8.59 7.73 6.67
N VAL A 167 -7.34 7.50 6.32
CA VAL A 167 -6.39 8.53 5.87
C VAL A 167 -5.57 8.02 4.70
N GLY A 168 -5.07 8.95 3.88
CA GLY A 168 -4.08 8.68 2.85
C GLY A 168 -2.65 8.98 3.33
N ASP A 169 -1.85 9.63 2.49
CA ASP A 169 -0.46 10.00 2.79
C ASP A 169 -0.33 11.01 3.94
N ASP A 170 -1.41 11.69 4.30
CA ASP A 170 -1.49 12.59 5.45
C ASP A 170 -1.35 11.85 6.80
N VAL A 171 -1.33 10.52 6.80
CA VAL A 171 -1.07 9.71 8.00
C VAL A 171 0.25 10.09 8.68
N MET A 172 1.28 10.44 7.91
CA MET A 172 2.59 10.82 8.45
C MET A 172 2.51 12.07 9.31
N ASP A 173 1.97 13.16 8.77
CA ASP A 173 1.81 14.42 9.49
C ASP A 173 0.85 14.28 10.70
N ASN A 174 -0.19 13.48 10.52
CA ASN A 174 -1.15 13.18 11.58
C ASN A 174 -0.52 12.42 12.75
N MET A 175 0.38 11.46 12.49
CA MET A 175 1.09 10.71 13.53
C MET A 175 2.19 11.55 14.20
N ILE A 176 2.94 12.34 13.44
CA ILE A 176 3.92 13.30 13.98
C ILE A 176 3.25 14.29 14.93
N SER A 177 2.03 14.71 14.61
CA SER A 177 1.25 15.63 15.48
C SER A 177 0.69 14.95 16.74
N GLY A 178 0.84 13.64 16.93
CA GLY A 178 0.41 12.90 18.11
C GLY A 178 -1.12 12.81 18.28
N ASN A 179 -1.87 12.91 17.20
CA ASN A 179 -3.34 12.98 17.26
C ASN A 179 -4.01 11.63 17.58
N LYS A 180 -3.31 10.51 17.37
CA LYS A 180 -3.80 9.15 17.61
C LYS A 180 -2.70 8.26 18.18
N ALA A 181 -3.12 7.18 18.83
CA ALA A 181 -2.20 6.21 19.44
C ALA A 181 -1.57 5.26 18.42
N MET A 182 -2.26 4.94 17.34
CA MET A 182 -1.82 3.93 16.36
C MET A 182 -2.24 4.29 14.93
N ALA A 183 -1.44 3.83 13.98
CA ALA A 183 -1.74 3.89 12.56
C ALA A 183 -1.29 2.62 11.83
N VAL A 184 -2.08 2.16 10.87
CA VAL A 184 -1.62 1.22 9.85
C VAL A 184 -0.84 2.01 8.81
N VAL A 185 0.44 1.66 8.60
CA VAL A 185 1.35 2.43 7.72
C VAL A 185 2.25 1.52 6.90
N TYR A 186 2.72 2.02 5.77
CA TYR A 186 3.84 1.40 5.05
C TYR A 186 5.15 1.61 5.82
N SER A 187 6.07 0.67 5.69
CA SER A 187 7.34 0.67 6.42
C SER A 187 8.19 1.92 6.15
N GLY A 188 8.11 2.49 4.95
CA GLY A 188 8.77 3.75 4.61
C GLY A 188 8.24 4.93 5.41
N ASP A 189 6.92 5.07 5.44
CA ASP A 189 6.21 6.13 6.16
C ASP A 189 6.44 6.02 7.68
N GLY A 190 6.33 4.79 8.20
CA GLY A 190 6.64 4.53 9.61
C GLY A 190 8.07 4.92 9.98
N SER A 191 9.06 4.61 9.11
CA SER A 191 10.45 5.02 9.34
C SER A 191 10.63 6.53 9.29
N TYR A 192 9.92 7.22 8.40
CA TYR A 192 9.93 8.68 8.34
C TYR A 192 9.40 9.29 9.64
N VAL A 193 8.22 8.87 10.09
CA VAL A 193 7.61 9.37 11.34
C VAL A 193 8.51 9.13 12.56
N ILE A 194 9.17 7.96 12.65
CA ILE A 194 10.10 7.64 13.74
C ILE A 194 11.32 8.57 13.74
N ASN A 195 11.78 9.00 12.57
CA ASN A 195 12.95 9.89 12.48
C ASN A 195 12.62 11.35 12.76
N GLU A 196 11.35 11.76 12.59
CA GLU A 196 10.89 13.13 12.86
C GLU A 196 10.43 13.34 14.32
N ASN A 197 10.28 12.27 15.12
CA ASN A 197 9.95 12.26 16.53
C ASN A 197 11.12 11.76 17.37
#